data_725b5949a037156b9fc86e6b0db2d49a
#
_entry.id   725b5949a037156b9fc86e6b0db2d49a
#
_cell.length_a   1.000
_cell.length_b   1.000
_cell.length_c   1.000
_cell.angle_alpha   90.00
_cell.angle_beta   90.00
_cell.angle_gamma   90.00
#
_symmetry.space_group_name_H-M   'P 1'
#
loop_
_entity.id
_entity.type
_entity.pdbx_description
1 polymer ?
#
loop_
_entity_poly.entity_id
_entity_poly.type
_entity_poly.pdbx_seq_one_letter_code
_entity_poly.pdbx_strand_id
1 'polypeptide(L)'
;MTIEFKPLCDAIGAEVKGINVADDHSDQEISEVRKGWLQYGILLFRNQSLTVEQQKRFTRKFGKLMGPQHPNSKPKIPEHPEVGVFSNIQVNGQYIGARPDRSHGDAWHSDASFLTEPAGGSFFYAKETPEKGGDDTSYANMVKAYSALPDESKEKLHGLSWTYSHIQNFKLHKPDSPEFSADEKLQL
;
A
#
# COMPACT_ATOMS: atom_id res chain seq x y z
N MET A 1 10.05 26.49 -0.42
CA MET A 1 10.17 25.84 -1.75
C MET A 1 8.78 25.57 -2.25
N THR A 2 8.54 25.64 -3.56
CA THR A 2 7.22 25.33 -4.14
C THR A 2 7.16 23.85 -4.46
N ILE A 3 6.13 23.16 -3.99
CA ILE A 3 5.86 21.76 -4.32
C ILE A 3 5.19 21.72 -5.69
N GLU A 4 5.73 20.93 -6.61
CA GLU A 4 5.22 20.78 -7.97
C GLU A 4 4.77 19.34 -8.21
N PHE A 5 3.63 19.19 -8.92
CA PHE A 5 3.09 17.89 -9.31
C PHE A 5 3.10 17.75 -10.83
N LYS A 6 3.90 16.82 -11.34
CA LYS A 6 3.96 16.50 -12.76
C LYS A 6 3.22 15.19 -13.02
N PRO A 7 2.05 15.20 -13.71
CA PRO A 7 1.33 13.97 -14.04
C PRO A 7 2.21 12.94 -14.73
N LEU A 8 2.12 11.69 -14.33
CA LEU A 8 2.83 10.56 -14.95
C LEU A 8 2.10 10.04 -16.20
N CYS A 9 0.77 10.02 -16.12
CA CYS A 9 -0.10 9.72 -17.24
C CYS A 9 -1.50 10.33 -17.00
N ASP A 10 -2.39 10.22 -17.98
CA ASP A 10 -3.76 10.74 -17.88
C ASP A 10 -4.62 9.98 -16.87
N ALA A 11 -4.27 8.71 -16.59
CA ALA A 11 -5.08 7.85 -15.73
C ALA A 11 -4.85 8.12 -14.24
N ILE A 12 -3.59 8.08 -13.78
CA ILE A 12 -3.24 8.07 -12.36
C ILE A 12 -1.76 8.45 -12.19
N GLY A 13 -1.46 9.09 -11.07
CA GLY A 13 -0.10 9.32 -10.61
C GLY A 13 0.50 10.67 -11.01
N ALA A 14 1.29 11.24 -10.09
CA ALA A 14 2.12 12.41 -10.35
C ALA A 14 3.50 12.26 -9.69
N GLU A 15 4.55 12.72 -10.38
CA GLU A 15 5.86 12.94 -9.78
C GLU A 15 5.84 14.22 -8.95
N VAL A 16 6.33 14.17 -7.73
CA VAL A 16 6.41 15.30 -6.81
C VAL A 16 7.83 15.84 -6.78
N LYS A 17 7.97 17.15 -6.95
CA LYS A 17 9.23 17.90 -6.89
C LYS A 17 9.18 18.98 -5.84
N GLY A 18 10.37 19.45 -5.42
CA GLY A 18 10.49 20.54 -4.44
C GLY A 18 10.29 20.11 -2.99
N ILE A 19 10.30 18.80 -2.70
CA ILE A 19 10.19 18.25 -1.35
C ILE A 19 11.18 17.09 -1.16
N ASN A 20 11.87 17.05 -0.03
CA ASN A 20 12.66 15.91 0.41
C ASN A 20 11.97 15.26 1.61
N VAL A 21 11.47 14.05 1.43
CA VAL A 21 10.70 13.31 2.45
C VAL A 21 11.48 13.10 3.76
N ALA A 22 12.81 13.13 3.71
CA ALA A 22 13.66 13.00 4.90
C ALA A 22 13.60 14.20 5.85
N ASP A 23 13.13 15.34 5.38
CA ASP A 23 13.11 16.59 6.16
C ASP A 23 11.87 16.69 7.06
N ASP A 24 11.87 17.70 7.93
CA ASP A 24 10.67 18.06 8.67
C ASP A 24 9.81 19.00 7.82
N HIS A 25 8.50 18.74 7.81
CA HIS A 25 7.55 19.46 6.97
C HIS A 25 6.52 20.20 7.80
N SER A 26 6.22 21.42 7.36
CA SER A 26 5.11 22.21 7.88
C SER A 26 3.76 21.57 7.55
N ASP A 27 2.73 21.90 8.35
CA ASP A 27 1.37 21.42 8.09
C ASP A 27 0.84 21.92 6.74
N GLN A 28 1.33 23.08 6.26
CA GLN A 28 0.99 23.60 4.93
C GLN A 28 1.54 22.70 3.82
N GLU A 29 2.83 22.32 3.88
CA GLU A 29 3.43 21.39 2.91
C GLU A 29 2.75 20.03 2.92
N ILE A 30 2.46 19.49 4.08
CA ILE A 30 1.72 18.22 4.21
C ILE A 30 0.30 18.34 3.64
N SER A 31 -0.38 19.47 3.86
CA SER A 31 -1.71 19.72 3.26
C SER A 31 -1.62 19.77 1.74
N GLU A 32 -0.58 20.39 1.18
CA GLU A 32 -0.37 20.45 -0.27
C GLU A 32 -0.08 19.06 -0.85
N VAL A 33 0.79 18.27 -0.23
CA VAL A 33 1.04 16.88 -0.63
C VAL A 33 -0.26 16.05 -0.56
N ARG A 34 -1.05 16.21 0.50
CA ARG A 34 -2.34 15.51 0.64
C ARG A 34 -3.32 15.88 -0.47
N LYS A 35 -3.41 17.14 -0.87
CA LYS A 35 -4.25 17.58 -2.00
C LYS A 35 -3.78 16.93 -3.30
N GLY A 36 -2.47 16.94 -3.55
CA GLY A 36 -1.90 16.25 -4.70
C GLY A 36 -2.21 14.75 -4.69
N TRP A 37 -2.08 14.08 -3.54
CA TRP A 37 -2.42 12.67 -3.42
C TRP A 37 -3.89 12.39 -3.74
N LEU A 38 -4.82 13.17 -3.19
CA LEU A 38 -6.25 13.03 -3.48
C LEU A 38 -6.59 13.30 -4.96
N GLN A 39 -5.85 14.22 -5.60
CA GLN A 39 -6.06 14.56 -7.00
C GLN A 39 -5.52 13.46 -7.94
N TYR A 40 -4.32 12.96 -7.67
CA TYR A 40 -3.60 12.06 -8.59
C TYR A 40 -3.68 10.58 -8.19
N GLY A 41 -4.15 10.26 -6.98
CA GLY A 41 -4.25 8.90 -6.44
C GLY A 41 -2.92 8.29 -6.03
N ILE A 42 -1.83 8.56 -6.76
CA ILE A 42 -0.47 8.10 -6.46
C ILE A 42 0.50 9.27 -6.58
N LEU A 43 1.44 9.35 -5.66
CA LEU A 43 2.54 10.30 -5.70
C LEU A 43 3.89 9.58 -5.74
N LEU A 44 4.74 9.96 -6.67
CA LEU A 44 6.08 9.42 -6.83
C LEU A 44 7.12 10.45 -6.41
N PHE A 45 7.86 10.14 -5.36
CA PHE A 45 8.98 10.93 -4.85
C PHE A 45 10.29 10.27 -5.30
N ARG A 46 10.97 10.83 -6.29
CA ARG A 46 12.24 10.29 -6.78
C ARG A 46 13.43 10.76 -5.95
N ASN A 47 14.52 9.99 -6.03
CA ASN A 47 15.81 10.35 -5.43
C ASN A 47 15.74 10.62 -3.92
N GLN A 48 14.92 9.84 -3.21
CA GLN A 48 14.81 9.93 -1.77
C GLN A 48 15.80 8.97 -1.10
N SER A 49 16.41 9.42 -0.01
CA SER A 49 17.24 8.57 0.86
C SER A 49 16.70 8.67 2.28
N LEU A 50 16.05 7.60 2.75
CA LEU A 50 15.30 7.59 4.00
C LEU A 50 15.82 6.54 4.97
N THR A 51 15.94 6.92 6.23
CA THR A 51 15.91 5.96 7.34
C THR A 51 14.48 5.50 7.58
N VAL A 52 14.31 4.38 8.28
CA VAL A 52 12.99 3.88 8.68
C VAL A 52 12.23 4.91 9.51
N GLU A 53 12.91 5.60 10.43
CA GLU A 53 12.27 6.63 11.25
C GLU A 53 11.82 7.85 10.43
N GLN A 54 12.58 8.27 9.44
CA GLN A 54 12.17 9.35 8.55
C GLN A 54 10.94 8.97 7.73
N GLN A 55 10.91 7.75 7.17
CA GLN A 55 9.74 7.23 6.48
C GLN A 55 8.51 7.21 7.40
N LYS A 56 8.63 6.66 8.60
CA LYS A 56 7.55 6.61 9.61
C LYS A 56 7.08 8.01 10.00
N ARG A 57 8.01 8.95 10.25
CA ARG A 57 7.70 10.33 10.60
C ARG A 57 6.85 11.01 9.53
N PHE A 58 7.26 10.91 8.27
CA PHE A 58 6.51 11.46 7.15
C PHE A 58 5.13 10.80 7.03
N THR A 59 5.07 9.46 7.08
CA THR A 59 3.82 8.71 6.96
C THR A 59 2.81 9.08 8.04
N ARG A 60 3.26 9.28 9.30
CA ARG A 60 2.41 9.71 10.43
C ARG A 60 1.69 11.04 10.19
N LYS A 61 2.21 11.90 9.33
CA LYS A 61 1.55 13.15 8.94
C LYS A 61 0.25 12.92 8.15
N PHE A 62 0.08 11.73 7.57
CA PHE A 62 -1.10 11.36 6.78
C PHE A 62 -2.11 10.50 7.56
N GLY A 63 -1.71 9.90 8.67
CA GLY A 63 -2.58 9.10 9.50
C GLY A 63 -1.83 8.20 10.47
N LYS A 64 -2.59 7.39 11.21
CA LYS A 64 -2.04 6.37 12.11
C LYS A 64 -1.34 5.27 11.33
N LEU A 65 -0.14 4.89 11.76
CA LEU A 65 0.55 3.74 11.20
C LEU A 65 -0.17 2.45 11.59
N MET A 66 -0.28 1.55 10.64
CA MET A 66 -0.82 0.22 10.88
C MET A 66 0.33 -0.75 11.18
N GLY A 67 0.11 -1.60 12.17
CA GLY A 67 0.98 -2.74 12.46
C GLY A 67 0.68 -3.95 11.58
N PRO A 68 1.28 -5.12 11.91
CA PRO A 68 1.00 -6.38 11.22
C PRO A 68 -0.49 -6.70 11.22
N GLN A 69 -1.03 -7.07 10.06
CA GLN A 69 -2.47 -7.30 9.86
C GLN A 69 -2.89 -8.73 10.24
N HIS A 70 -1.95 -9.64 10.42
CA HIS A 70 -2.23 -11.00 10.80
C HIS A 70 -1.74 -11.25 12.23
N PRO A 71 -2.55 -11.88 13.11
CA PRO A 71 -2.20 -12.12 14.52
C PRO A 71 -0.86 -12.83 14.73
N ASN A 72 -0.54 -13.77 13.82
CA ASN A 72 0.69 -14.56 13.85
C ASN A 72 1.83 -13.97 13.02
N SER A 73 1.63 -12.78 12.44
CA SER A 73 2.69 -12.09 11.70
C SER A 73 3.72 -11.50 12.66
N LYS A 74 4.94 -11.99 12.57
CA LYS A 74 6.07 -11.39 13.27
C LYS A 74 6.58 -10.19 12.49
N PRO A 75 6.83 -9.05 13.16
CA PRO A 75 7.48 -7.91 12.51
C PRO A 75 8.80 -8.34 11.87
N LYS A 76 9.06 -7.89 10.65
CA LYS A 76 10.35 -8.16 9.97
C LYS A 76 11.48 -7.29 10.53
N ILE A 77 11.11 -6.14 11.07
CA ILE A 77 11.99 -5.25 11.82
C ILE A 77 11.37 -5.13 13.22
N PRO A 78 11.91 -5.83 14.24
CA PRO A 78 11.29 -5.86 15.58
C PRO A 78 11.08 -4.47 16.19
N GLU A 79 12.03 -3.54 15.98
CA GLU A 79 11.99 -2.16 16.47
C GLU A 79 10.99 -1.28 15.71
N HIS A 80 10.51 -1.76 14.54
CA HIS A 80 9.59 -1.04 13.66
C HIS A 80 8.48 -1.95 13.15
N PRO A 81 7.59 -2.42 14.04
CA PRO A 81 6.56 -3.40 13.68
C PRO A 81 5.58 -2.92 12.61
N GLU A 82 5.47 -1.60 12.43
CA GLU A 82 4.59 -0.99 11.41
C GLU A 82 5.19 -1.05 9.99
N VAL A 83 6.45 -1.47 9.84
CA VAL A 83 7.14 -1.50 8.55
C VAL A 83 7.20 -2.91 8.01
N GLY A 84 6.48 -3.14 6.90
CA GLY A 84 6.61 -4.35 6.09
C GLY A 84 7.89 -4.30 5.26
N VAL A 85 8.54 -5.45 5.12
CA VAL A 85 9.71 -5.60 4.24
C VAL A 85 9.41 -6.62 3.17
N PHE A 86 9.54 -6.22 1.91
CA PHE A 86 9.44 -7.08 0.73
C PHE A 86 10.84 -7.21 0.13
N SER A 87 11.35 -8.44 0.01
CA SER A 87 12.70 -8.66 -0.49
C SER A 87 12.90 -10.07 -1.00
N ASN A 88 13.67 -10.21 -2.07
CA ASN A 88 14.20 -11.48 -2.57
C ASN A 88 15.62 -11.77 -2.07
N ILE A 89 16.17 -10.89 -1.22
CA ILE A 89 17.51 -11.04 -0.63
C ILE A 89 17.47 -12.13 0.45
N GLN A 90 18.48 -12.99 0.43
CA GLN A 90 18.67 -14.03 1.44
C GLN A 90 19.92 -13.74 2.27
N VAL A 91 19.78 -13.91 3.59
CA VAL A 91 20.90 -13.93 4.54
C VAL A 91 20.88 -15.26 5.25
N ASN A 92 21.99 -16.01 5.18
CA ASN A 92 22.09 -17.38 5.72
C ASN A 92 20.96 -18.31 5.22
N GLY A 93 20.57 -18.21 3.96
CA GLY A 93 19.55 -19.03 3.34
C GLY A 93 18.10 -18.66 3.72
N GLN A 94 17.90 -17.58 4.47
CA GLN A 94 16.57 -17.07 4.83
C GLN A 94 16.30 -15.69 4.20
N TYR A 95 15.09 -15.51 3.70
CA TYR A 95 14.67 -14.19 3.17
C TYR A 95 14.57 -13.18 4.30
N ILE A 96 15.14 -11.98 4.09
CA ILE A 96 15.07 -10.87 5.07
C ILE A 96 13.71 -10.17 5.09
N GLY A 97 12.80 -10.49 4.16
CA GLY A 97 11.47 -9.92 4.07
C GLY A 97 10.42 -10.94 3.67
N ALA A 98 9.21 -10.48 3.39
CA ALA A 98 8.25 -11.28 2.66
C ALA A 98 8.81 -11.48 1.26
N ARG A 99 8.96 -12.73 0.83
CA ARG A 99 9.30 -13.03 -0.56
C ARG A 99 8.12 -12.60 -1.43
N PRO A 100 8.34 -11.79 -2.45
CA PRO A 100 7.36 -11.61 -3.50
C PRO A 100 7.29 -12.95 -4.24
N ASP A 101 6.41 -13.86 -3.83
CA ASP A 101 6.08 -14.99 -4.65
C ASP A 101 5.00 -14.54 -5.66
N ARG A 102 5.01 -15.14 -6.84
CA ARG A 102 4.09 -14.80 -7.93
C ARG A 102 2.61 -15.02 -7.56
N SER A 103 2.31 -15.61 -6.41
CA SER A 103 0.96 -15.86 -5.94
C SER A 103 0.34 -14.68 -5.18
N HIS A 104 1.16 -13.68 -4.80
CA HIS A 104 0.73 -12.52 -4.04
C HIS A 104 0.88 -11.26 -4.90
N GLY A 105 -0.18 -10.84 -5.55
CA GLY A 105 -0.20 -9.62 -6.35
C GLY A 105 -0.71 -9.77 -7.77
N ASP A 106 -1.07 -10.98 -8.19
CA ASP A 106 -1.60 -11.23 -9.53
C ASP A 106 -3.07 -10.77 -9.69
N ALA A 107 -3.74 -10.40 -8.60
CA ALA A 107 -5.12 -9.91 -8.63
C ALA A 107 -5.19 -8.45 -8.18
N TRP A 108 -6.04 -7.67 -8.83
CA TRP A 108 -6.38 -6.31 -8.40
C TRP A 108 -7.00 -6.34 -7.01
N HIS A 109 -6.43 -5.58 -6.08
CA HIS A 109 -6.89 -5.48 -4.70
C HIS A 109 -6.62 -4.11 -4.10
N SER A 110 -7.23 -3.84 -2.96
CA SER A 110 -6.84 -2.77 -2.06
C SER A 110 -6.37 -3.40 -0.76
N ASP A 111 -5.26 -2.88 -0.21
CA ASP A 111 -4.69 -3.38 1.04
C ASP A 111 -5.66 -3.19 2.21
N ALA A 112 -5.69 -4.17 3.11
CA ALA A 112 -6.46 -4.12 4.35
C ALA A 112 -7.97 -3.85 4.19
N SER A 113 -8.55 -4.12 3.01
CA SER A 113 -9.98 -3.89 2.72
C SER A 113 -10.94 -4.73 3.57
N PHE A 114 -10.45 -5.77 4.24
CA PHE A 114 -11.21 -6.62 5.15
C PHE A 114 -11.35 -6.04 6.57
N LEU A 115 -10.62 -4.97 6.89
CA LEU A 115 -10.71 -4.32 8.20
C LEU A 115 -11.89 -3.37 8.27
N THR A 116 -12.43 -3.18 9.47
CA THR A 116 -13.48 -2.17 9.74
C THR A 116 -13.01 -0.75 9.38
N GLU A 117 -11.73 -0.48 9.63
CA GLU A 117 -11.06 0.75 9.22
C GLU A 117 -9.92 0.40 8.25
N PRO A 118 -10.19 0.35 6.94
CA PRO A 118 -9.15 0.06 5.94
C PRO A 118 -8.04 1.09 5.93
N ALA A 119 -6.86 0.71 5.43
CA ALA A 119 -5.77 1.64 5.23
C ALA A 119 -6.19 2.77 4.27
N GLY A 120 -5.97 4.02 4.68
CA GLY A 120 -6.21 5.18 3.81
C GLY A 120 -5.20 5.25 2.66
N GLY A 121 -4.02 4.62 2.81
CA GLY A 121 -2.99 4.52 1.78
C GLY A 121 -1.76 3.81 2.27
N SER A 122 -0.85 3.50 1.35
CA SER A 122 0.42 2.83 1.62
C SER A 122 1.59 3.70 1.19
N PHE A 123 2.64 3.73 2.01
CA PHE A 123 3.90 4.40 1.68
C PHE A 123 4.94 3.33 1.37
N PHE A 124 5.29 3.21 0.11
CA PHE A 124 6.27 2.24 -0.37
C PHE A 124 7.60 2.93 -0.66
N TYR A 125 8.68 2.43 -0.07
CA TYR A 125 10.03 2.93 -0.28
C TYR A 125 10.91 1.83 -0.87
N ALA A 126 11.32 2.00 -2.13
CA ALA A 126 12.24 1.11 -2.81
C ALA A 126 13.68 1.47 -2.43
N LYS A 127 14.35 0.60 -1.64
CA LYS A 127 15.77 0.75 -1.28
C LYS A 127 16.68 0.23 -2.37
N GLU A 128 16.31 -0.89 -2.98
CA GLU A 128 17.02 -1.56 -4.06
C GLU A 128 16.01 -1.99 -5.11
N THR A 129 16.34 -1.76 -6.36
CA THR A 129 15.54 -2.16 -7.51
C THR A 129 16.40 -2.98 -8.48
N PRO A 130 15.82 -3.92 -9.25
CA PRO A 130 16.57 -4.65 -10.25
C PRO A 130 17.18 -3.73 -11.31
N GLU A 131 18.43 -3.97 -11.71
CA GLU A 131 19.13 -3.15 -12.71
C GLU A 131 18.46 -3.18 -14.10
N LYS A 132 17.83 -4.29 -14.48
CA LYS A 132 17.25 -4.53 -15.80
C LYS A 132 15.72 -4.54 -15.84
N GLY A 133 15.11 -3.77 -14.96
CA GLY A 133 13.66 -3.85 -14.77
C GLY A 133 13.28 -5.11 -13.98
N GLY A 134 12.06 -5.20 -13.56
CA GLY A 134 11.56 -6.28 -12.73
C GLY A 134 10.07 -6.14 -12.52
N ASP A 135 9.56 -6.84 -11.55
CA ASP A 135 8.14 -6.89 -11.24
C ASP A 135 7.60 -5.47 -10.96
N ASP A 136 6.96 -4.89 -11.96
CA ASP A 136 6.35 -3.58 -11.84
C ASP A 136 5.05 -3.67 -11.02
N THR A 137 4.80 -2.67 -10.19
CA THR A 137 3.51 -2.54 -9.51
C THR A 137 2.56 -1.73 -10.38
N SER A 138 1.46 -2.35 -10.77
CA SER A 138 0.40 -1.70 -11.55
C SER A 138 -0.67 -1.12 -10.64
N TYR A 139 -1.20 0.05 -11.01
CA TYR A 139 -2.24 0.74 -10.25
C TYR A 139 -3.42 1.09 -11.15
N ALA A 140 -4.63 1.04 -10.60
CA ALA A 140 -5.86 1.42 -11.29
C ALA A 140 -6.56 2.58 -10.58
N ASN A 141 -7.01 3.58 -11.36
CA ASN A 141 -7.84 4.65 -10.85
C ASN A 141 -9.31 4.20 -10.80
N MET A 142 -9.76 3.78 -9.61
CA MET A 142 -11.12 3.25 -9.44
C MET A 142 -12.21 4.32 -9.59
N VAL A 143 -11.90 5.59 -9.35
CA VAL A 143 -12.84 6.70 -9.62
C VAL A 143 -13.10 6.82 -11.12
N LYS A 144 -12.04 6.81 -11.93
CA LYS A 144 -12.18 6.83 -13.39
C LYS A 144 -12.82 5.54 -13.92
N ALA A 145 -12.45 4.38 -13.36
CA ALA A 145 -13.06 3.11 -13.73
C ALA A 145 -14.57 3.11 -13.49
N TYR A 146 -15.03 3.56 -12.32
CA TYR A 146 -16.46 3.69 -12.03
C TYR A 146 -17.13 4.73 -12.95
N SER A 147 -16.49 5.87 -13.18
CA SER A 147 -17.04 6.93 -14.04
C SER A 147 -17.25 6.46 -15.48
N ALA A 148 -16.39 5.55 -15.97
CA ALA A 148 -16.47 5.01 -17.32
C ALA A 148 -17.54 3.91 -17.49
N LEU A 149 -18.16 3.43 -16.40
CA LEU A 149 -19.25 2.46 -16.50
C LEU A 149 -20.47 3.05 -17.18
N PRO A 150 -21.19 2.27 -18.01
CA PRO A 150 -22.52 2.66 -18.50
C PRO A 150 -23.49 2.92 -17.33
N ASP A 151 -24.43 3.82 -17.52
CA ASP A 151 -25.40 4.20 -16.47
C ASP A 151 -26.22 2.99 -16.00
N GLU A 152 -26.60 2.10 -16.90
CA GLU A 152 -27.28 0.84 -16.55
C GLU A 152 -26.46 -0.02 -15.57
N SER A 153 -25.12 -0.05 -15.73
CA SER A 153 -24.23 -0.78 -14.81
C SER A 153 -24.15 -0.08 -13.45
N LYS A 154 -24.08 1.25 -13.43
CA LYS A 154 -24.08 2.03 -12.18
C LYS A 154 -25.38 1.83 -11.41
N GLU A 155 -26.54 1.81 -12.09
CA GLU A 155 -27.83 1.54 -11.48
C GLU A 155 -27.88 0.14 -10.86
N LYS A 156 -27.37 -0.88 -11.56
CA LYS A 156 -27.30 -2.25 -11.02
C LYS A 156 -26.41 -2.38 -9.79
N LEU A 157 -25.35 -1.57 -9.71
CA LEU A 157 -24.41 -1.58 -8.59
C LEU A 157 -24.89 -0.73 -7.41
N HIS A 158 -25.82 0.19 -7.65
CA HIS A 158 -26.31 1.07 -6.60
C HIS A 158 -26.97 0.31 -5.45
N GLY A 159 -26.53 0.61 -4.24
CA GLY A 159 -27.05 -0.04 -3.01
C GLY A 159 -26.54 -1.46 -2.74
N LEU A 160 -25.67 -2.01 -3.61
CA LEU A 160 -25.03 -3.29 -3.32
C LEU A 160 -23.94 -3.13 -2.25
N SER A 161 -23.79 -4.17 -1.44
CA SER A 161 -22.72 -4.29 -0.46
C SER A 161 -21.79 -5.44 -0.83
N TRP A 162 -20.52 -5.27 -0.56
CA TRP A 162 -19.52 -6.33 -0.74
C TRP A 162 -18.88 -6.68 0.60
N THR A 163 -18.75 -7.97 0.88
CA THR A 163 -18.09 -8.44 2.09
C THR A 163 -16.67 -8.90 1.75
N TYR A 164 -15.69 -8.27 2.37
CA TYR A 164 -14.30 -8.71 2.31
C TYR A 164 -14.01 -9.65 3.49
N SER A 165 -13.41 -10.80 3.20
CA SER A 165 -13.02 -11.75 4.22
C SER A 165 -11.59 -12.22 4.01
N HIS A 166 -10.72 -11.90 4.97
CA HIS A 166 -9.34 -12.36 4.96
C HIS A 166 -9.25 -13.88 5.02
N ILE A 167 -10.12 -14.53 5.82
CA ILE A 167 -10.17 -15.99 5.96
C ILE A 167 -10.52 -16.66 4.63
N GLN A 168 -11.53 -16.16 3.93
CA GLN A 168 -11.92 -16.72 2.63
C GLN A 168 -10.85 -16.51 1.58
N ASN A 169 -10.25 -15.33 1.53
CA ASN A 169 -9.15 -15.02 0.61
C ASN A 169 -7.93 -15.93 0.88
N PHE A 170 -7.58 -16.12 2.15
CA PHE A 170 -6.48 -17.00 2.53
C PHE A 170 -6.73 -18.45 2.09
N LYS A 171 -7.94 -18.97 2.29
CA LYS A 171 -8.30 -20.32 1.85
C LYS A 171 -8.31 -20.51 0.33
N LEU A 172 -8.69 -19.48 -0.43
CA LEU A 172 -8.64 -19.52 -1.89
C LEU A 172 -7.21 -19.68 -2.40
N HIS A 173 -6.25 -19.00 -1.77
CA HIS A 173 -4.85 -19.04 -2.17
C HIS A 173 -4.05 -20.18 -1.52
N LYS A 174 -4.52 -20.73 -0.41
CA LYS A 174 -3.88 -21.81 0.37
C LYS A 174 -4.92 -22.80 0.87
N PRO A 175 -5.55 -23.57 -0.03
CA PRO A 175 -6.66 -24.47 0.34
C PRO A 175 -6.25 -25.53 1.37
N ASP A 176 -5.00 -25.99 1.34
CA ASP A 176 -4.48 -27.03 2.24
C ASP A 176 -3.99 -26.50 3.60
N SER A 177 -4.13 -25.18 3.84
CA SER A 177 -3.72 -24.60 5.12
C SER A 177 -4.66 -25.03 6.25
N PRO A 178 -4.11 -25.18 7.49
CA PRO A 178 -4.93 -25.45 8.67
C PRO A 178 -6.06 -24.42 8.82
N GLU A 179 -7.16 -24.88 9.42
CA GLU A 179 -8.24 -23.96 9.80
C GLU A 179 -7.74 -22.94 10.83
N PHE A 180 -8.24 -21.70 10.68
CA PHE A 180 -8.04 -20.70 11.71
C PHE A 180 -8.73 -21.13 13.00
N SER A 181 -8.04 -21.04 14.12
CA SER A 181 -8.62 -21.24 15.45
C SER A 181 -9.72 -20.19 15.74
N ALA A 182 -10.53 -20.44 16.76
CA ALA A 182 -11.56 -19.50 17.17
C ALA A 182 -10.97 -18.13 17.55
N ASP A 183 -9.84 -18.13 18.26
CA ASP A 183 -9.16 -16.89 18.70
C ASP A 183 -8.57 -16.12 17.52
N GLU A 184 -7.98 -16.81 16.53
CA GLU A 184 -7.50 -16.17 15.30
C GLU A 184 -8.64 -15.57 14.48
N LYS A 185 -9.82 -16.24 14.42
CA LYS A 185 -11.00 -15.71 13.72
C LYS A 185 -11.59 -14.46 14.39
N LEU A 186 -11.42 -14.31 15.70
CA LEU A 186 -11.87 -13.12 16.44
C LEU A 186 -10.95 -11.90 16.25
N GLN A 187 -9.72 -12.08 15.74
CA GLN A 187 -8.74 -11.03 15.53
C GLN A 187 -8.67 -10.57 14.07
N LEU A 188 -9.41 -11.19 13.17
CA LEU A 188 -9.54 -10.91 11.73
C LEU A 188 -10.89 -10.29 11.39
#